data_880e9171891089d773137d99836c4ae4
#
_entry.id   880e9171891089d773137d99836c4ae4
#
_cell.length_a   1.000
_cell.length_b   1.000
_cell.length_c   1.000
_cell.angle_alpha   90.00
_cell.angle_beta   90.00
_cell.angle_gamma   90.00
#
_symmetry.space_group_name_H-M   'P 1'
#
loop_
_entity.id
_entity.type
_entity.pdbx_description
1 polymer ?
#
loop_
_entity_poly.entity_id
_entity_poly.type
_entity_poly.pdbx_seq_one_letter_code
_entity_poly.pdbx_strand_id
1 'polypeptide(L)'
;MAAAVEALGQKTVIQALRRFWPATAPEAPAREPAAVTWDFHCHLLPAVDDGLRSLEETQTAIAGMRALGYLGAVLTPHIYPGVYDNTPDRLREAFHTLRQSIDSGFGLHLAAEYFADETMLAAIDREDVLYLPVGEQKIVMVEFPALLPAPCGLDVLTTLSRAGYQPVLAHVERYRYVEQDPSAWLPQLERAGAWLQCDIGSLVGQYGPQPQGFARKLLDRKLPKFWGTDLHRTAQLARYIVPGLTKLRQHGTPVNAILAGLHTDG
;
A
#
# COMPACT_ATOMS: atom_id res chain seq x y z
N MET A 1 2.30 34.42 -8.89
CA MET A 1 3.31 33.57 -9.61
C MET A 1 3.23 32.11 -9.17
N ALA A 2 3.03 31.79 -7.90
CA ALA A 2 2.87 30.40 -7.42
C ALA A 2 1.70 29.63 -8.08
N ALA A 3 0.51 30.22 -8.15
CA ALA A 3 -0.67 29.59 -8.78
C ALA A 3 -0.52 29.27 -10.28
N ALA A 4 0.35 29.98 -10.98
CA ALA A 4 0.61 29.74 -12.41
C ALA A 4 1.59 28.57 -12.64
N VAL A 5 2.51 28.34 -11.70
CA VAL A 5 3.44 27.20 -11.74
C VAL A 5 2.71 25.91 -11.38
N GLU A 6 1.79 25.96 -10.42
CA GLU A 6 0.95 24.84 -10.02
C GLU A 6 0.01 24.37 -11.14
N ALA A 7 -0.60 25.33 -11.87
CA ALA A 7 -1.43 25.04 -13.05
C ALA A 7 -0.63 24.45 -14.23
N LEU A 8 0.66 24.80 -14.37
CA LEU A 8 1.54 24.25 -15.40
C LEU A 8 1.98 22.81 -15.05
N GLY A 9 2.27 22.53 -13.78
CA GLY A 9 2.61 21.17 -13.31
C GLY A 9 1.44 20.18 -13.49
N GLN A 10 0.24 20.56 -13.10
CA GLN A 10 -0.97 19.75 -13.27
C GLN A 10 -1.30 19.50 -14.75
N LYS A 11 -1.13 20.51 -15.62
CA LYS A 11 -1.33 20.34 -17.08
C LYS A 11 -0.32 19.37 -17.69
N THR A 12 0.92 19.35 -17.23
CA THR A 12 1.96 18.47 -17.76
C THR A 12 1.74 17.02 -17.35
N VAL A 13 1.31 16.76 -16.10
CA VAL A 13 0.96 15.42 -15.62
C VAL A 13 -0.30 14.89 -16.32
N ILE A 14 -1.33 15.73 -16.46
CA ILE A 14 -2.55 15.39 -17.20
C ILE A 14 -2.25 15.18 -18.69
N GLN A 15 -1.33 15.94 -19.29
CA GLN A 15 -0.90 15.74 -20.67
C GLN A 15 -0.04 14.48 -20.85
N ALA A 16 0.82 14.15 -19.89
CA ALA A 16 1.57 12.90 -19.91
C ALA A 16 0.63 11.69 -19.75
N LEU A 17 -0.34 11.76 -18.84
CA LEU A 17 -1.38 10.74 -18.71
C LEU A 17 -2.27 10.65 -19.95
N ARG A 18 -2.60 11.78 -20.62
CA ARG A 18 -3.36 11.80 -21.89
C ARG A 18 -2.59 11.20 -23.06
N ARG A 19 -1.28 11.21 -23.05
CA ARG A 19 -0.45 10.59 -24.11
C ARG A 19 -0.52 9.05 -24.08
N PHE A 20 -0.89 8.47 -22.93
CA PHE A 20 -1.11 7.03 -22.73
C PHE A 20 -2.59 6.66 -22.62
N TRP A 21 -3.48 7.67 -22.62
CA TRP A 21 -4.93 7.47 -22.60
C TRP A 21 -5.44 7.64 -24.04
N PRO A 22 -6.02 6.59 -24.67
CA PRO A 22 -6.59 6.74 -26.01
C PRO A 22 -7.70 7.79 -25.97
N ALA A 23 -7.71 8.66 -26.98
CA ALA A 23 -8.65 9.78 -27.12
C ALA A 23 -10.14 9.37 -27.28
N THR A 24 -10.40 8.07 -27.27
CA THR A 24 -11.73 7.45 -27.31
C THR A 24 -11.91 6.55 -26.10
N ALA A 25 -11.90 7.14 -24.90
CA ALA A 25 -12.48 6.44 -23.75
C ALA A 25 -14.01 6.39 -24.00
N PRO A 26 -14.66 5.22 -23.91
CA PRO A 26 -16.12 5.17 -23.88
C PRO A 26 -16.59 6.06 -22.73
N GLU A 27 -17.68 6.83 -22.97
CA GLU A 27 -18.35 7.61 -21.91
C GLU A 27 -18.47 6.74 -20.67
N ALA A 28 -17.92 7.23 -19.56
CA ALA A 28 -17.98 6.51 -18.30
C ALA A 28 -19.45 6.26 -17.96
N PRO A 29 -19.86 5.01 -17.73
CA PRO A 29 -21.19 4.74 -17.21
C PRO A 29 -21.35 5.53 -15.90
N ALA A 30 -22.57 6.02 -15.66
CA ALA A 30 -22.95 6.82 -14.50
C ALA A 30 -22.28 6.25 -13.23
N ARG A 31 -21.56 7.11 -12.51
CA ARG A 31 -20.79 6.90 -11.29
C ARG A 31 -21.27 5.72 -10.46
N GLU A 32 -20.66 4.57 -10.65
CA GLU A 32 -20.55 3.62 -9.55
C GLU A 32 -19.46 4.12 -8.59
N PRO A 33 -19.65 4.00 -7.26
CA PRO A 33 -18.68 4.49 -6.29
C PRO A 33 -17.31 3.87 -6.58
N ALA A 34 -16.28 4.69 -6.53
CA ALA A 34 -14.91 4.28 -6.81
C ALA A 34 -14.56 3.04 -5.97
N ALA A 35 -14.15 1.96 -6.61
CA ALA A 35 -13.86 0.68 -5.96
C ALA A 35 -12.68 0.76 -4.97
N VAL A 36 -11.88 1.83 -5.03
CA VAL A 36 -10.73 2.09 -4.14
C VAL A 36 -10.73 3.56 -3.79
N THR A 37 -11.04 3.89 -2.54
CA THR A 37 -11.00 5.28 -2.06
C THR A 37 -9.71 5.59 -1.31
N TRP A 38 -9.06 4.61 -0.71
CA TRP A 38 -7.83 4.74 0.05
C TRP A 38 -6.79 3.72 -0.41
N ASP A 39 -5.56 4.18 -0.63
CA ASP A 39 -4.45 3.26 -0.80
C ASP A 39 -3.97 2.77 0.58
N PHE A 40 -3.79 1.47 0.71
CA PHE A 40 -3.38 0.88 1.99
C PHE A 40 -1.86 0.71 2.11
N HIS A 41 -1.13 0.73 0.99
CA HIS A 41 0.30 0.43 0.96
C HIS A 41 1.00 1.27 -0.10
N CYS A 42 1.86 2.20 0.33
CA CYS A 42 2.68 3.00 -0.58
C CYS A 42 3.88 3.65 0.13
N HIS A 43 4.93 3.96 -0.64
CA HIS A 43 6.17 4.57 -0.18
C HIS A 43 6.26 6.02 -0.64
N LEU A 44 5.24 6.83 -0.23
CA LEU A 44 5.14 8.25 -0.60
C LEU A 44 5.92 9.18 0.33
N LEU A 45 6.40 8.70 1.49
CA LEU A 45 7.21 9.50 2.41
C LEU A 45 8.61 9.71 1.82
N PRO A 46 9.01 10.94 1.45
CA PRO A 46 10.20 11.13 0.62
C PRO A 46 11.49 10.85 1.36
N ALA A 47 12.45 10.19 0.69
CA ALA A 47 13.83 10.00 1.12
C ALA A 47 14.03 9.26 2.45
N VAL A 48 13.09 8.39 2.84
CA VAL A 48 13.23 7.55 4.05
C VAL A 48 13.55 6.09 3.73
N ASP A 49 13.20 5.64 2.53
CA ASP A 49 13.44 4.27 2.03
C ASP A 49 13.70 4.28 0.51
N ASP A 50 13.43 3.18 -0.20
CA ASP A 50 13.53 3.09 -1.66
C ASP A 50 12.33 3.64 -2.42
N GLY A 51 11.37 4.26 -1.73
CA GLY A 51 10.24 4.95 -2.31
C GLY A 51 10.58 6.24 -3.05
N LEU A 52 9.73 7.25 -2.94
CA LEU A 52 9.92 8.54 -3.59
C LEU A 52 11.08 9.33 -2.94
N ARG A 53 11.78 10.13 -3.74
CA ARG A 53 13.05 10.76 -3.33
C ARG A 53 12.89 12.22 -2.92
N SER A 54 11.80 12.85 -3.31
CA SER A 54 11.59 14.28 -3.07
C SER A 54 10.12 14.61 -2.86
N LEU A 55 9.87 15.75 -2.22
CA LEU A 55 8.54 16.32 -2.07
C LEU A 55 7.84 16.50 -3.43
N GLU A 56 8.55 16.91 -4.47
CA GLU A 56 8.01 17.10 -5.81
C GLU A 56 7.50 15.76 -6.40
N GLU A 57 8.26 14.67 -6.23
CA GLU A 57 7.82 13.34 -6.65
C GLU A 57 6.58 12.91 -5.88
N THR A 58 6.52 13.18 -4.56
CA THR A 58 5.35 12.87 -3.73
C THR A 58 4.12 13.67 -4.17
N GLN A 59 4.26 14.97 -4.39
CA GLN A 59 3.16 15.80 -4.89
C GLN A 59 2.66 15.33 -6.27
N THR A 60 3.58 14.93 -7.15
CA THR A 60 3.25 14.36 -8.46
C THR A 60 2.49 13.03 -8.33
N ALA A 61 2.93 12.15 -7.42
CA ALA A 61 2.25 10.89 -7.14
C ALA A 61 0.82 11.13 -6.60
N ILE A 62 0.68 12.02 -5.61
CA ILE A 62 -0.62 12.38 -5.02
C ILE A 62 -1.57 12.95 -6.10
N ALA A 63 -1.08 13.85 -6.96
CA ALA A 63 -1.88 14.38 -8.06
C ALA A 63 -2.37 13.28 -9.01
N GLY A 64 -1.50 12.31 -9.32
CA GLY A 64 -1.86 11.13 -10.10
C GLY A 64 -2.88 10.23 -9.40
N MET A 65 -2.72 9.97 -8.11
CA MET A 65 -3.66 9.17 -7.31
C MET A 65 -5.03 9.84 -7.21
N ARG A 66 -5.09 11.15 -6.98
CA ARG A 66 -6.36 11.92 -7.04
C ARG A 66 -7.06 11.77 -8.38
N ALA A 67 -6.32 11.85 -9.48
CA ALA A 67 -6.88 11.66 -10.82
C ALA A 67 -7.47 10.25 -11.04
N LEU A 68 -7.01 9.26 -10.27
CA LEU A 68 -7.53 7.89 -10.26
C LEU A 68 -8.71 7.69 -9.29
N GLY A 69 -9.06 8.72 -8.50
CA GLY A 69 -10.18 8.71 -7.57
C GLY A 69 -9.81 8.33 -6.13
N TYR A 70 -8.52 8.28 -5.79
CA TYR A 70 -8.11 8.11 -4.40
C TYR A 70 -8.42 9.38 -3.59
N LEU A 71 -8.95 9.19 -2.38
CA LEU A 71 -9.20 10.24 -1.40
C LEU A 71 -8.00 10.43 -0.47
N GLY A 72 -7.17 9.39 -0.34
CA GLY A 72 -6.01 9.41 0.53
C GLY A 72 -5.16 8.14 0.43
N ALA A 73 -4.09 8.13 1.20
CA ALA A 73 -3.15 7.01 1.29
C ALA A 73 -2.64 6.80 2.71
N VAL A 74 -2.39 5.53 3.03
CA VAL A 74 -1.62 5.11 4.19
C VAL A 74 -0.18 4.94 3.74
N LEU A 75 0.70 5.79 4.23
CA LEU A 75 2.13 5.71 3.96
C LEU A 75 2.72 4.62 4.84
N THR A 76 3.41 3.69 4.22
CA THR A 76 3.97 2.49 4.88
C THR A 76 5.47 2.36 4.59
N PRO A 77 6.29 3.38 4.91
CA PRO A 77 7.72 3.29 4.67
C PRO A 77 8.31 2.10 5.44
N HIS A 78 9.38 1.52 4.89
CA HIS A 78 10.05 0.39 5.50
C HIS A 78 10.67 0.73 6.86
N ILE A 79 10.48 -0.18 7.83
CA ILE A 79 11.35 -0.36 8.99
C ILE A 79 12.02 -1.72 8.83
N TYR A 80 13.26 -1.69 8.35
CA TYR A 80 14.05 -2.88 8.03
C TYR A 80 15.50 -2.68 8.50
N PRO A 81 15.81 -3.09 9.73
CA PRO A 81 17.13 -2.87 10.34
C PRO A 81 18.28 -3.37 9.48
N GLY A 82 19.31 -2.53 9.32
CA GLY A 82 20.47 -2.82 8.47
C GLY A 82 20.26 -2.56 6.98
N VAL A 83 19.04 -2.23 6.54
CA VAL A 83 18.70 -1.84 5.16
C VAL A 83 18.06 -0.46 5.15
N TYR A 84 16.98 -0.29 5.89
CA TYR A 84 16.29 0.98 6.12
C TYR A 84 16.15 1.18 7.63
N ASP A 85 17.16 1.80 8.25
CA ASP A 85 17.27 2.03 9.70
C ASP A 85 16.31 3.16 10.16
N ASN A 86 15.04 3.02 9.80
CA ASN A 86 14.00 3.91 10.26
C ASN A 86 13.52 3.49 11.66
N THR A 87 13.07 4.49 12.42
CA THR A 87 12.39 4.29 13.70
C THR A 87 11.01 4.94 13.65
N PRO A 88 10.06 4.50 14.50
CA PRO A 88 8.75 5.14 14.57
C PRO A 88 8.82 6.67 14.72
N ASP A 89 9.69 7.18 15.58
CA ASP A 89 9.83 8.63 15.82
C ASP A 89 10.37 9.38 14.61
N ARG A 90 11.41 8.84 13.96
CA ARG A 90 11.95 9.44 12.72
C ARG A 90 10.88 9.50 11.63
N LEU A 91 10.06 8.45 11.48
CA LEU A 91 8.99 8.42 10.50
C LEU A 91 7.87 9.39 10.84
N ARG A 92 7.51 9.55 12.13
CA ARG A 92 6.53 10.55 12.59
C ARG A 92 6.99 11.99 12.28
N GLU A 93 8.27 12.30 12.53
CA GLU A 93 8.86 13.62 12.23
C GLU A 93 8.84 13.91 10.72
N ALA A 94 9.30 12.96 9.89
CA ALA A 94 9.27 13.09 8.44
C ALA A 94 7.83 13.24 7.91
N PHE A 95 6.88 12.46 8.44
CA PHE A 95 5.47 12.55 8.09
C PHE A 95 4.85 13.90 8.48
N HIS A 96 5.15 14.40 9.68
CA HIS A 96 4.69 15.73 10.10
C HIS A 96 5.16 16.82 9.13
N THR A 97 6.43 16.76 8.71
CA THR A 97 7.01 17.68 7.73
C THR A 97 6.31 17.58 6.38
N LEU A 98 6.06 16.36 5.89
CA LEU A 98 5.35 16.14 4.63
C LEU A 98 3.93 16.71 4.67
N ARG A 99 3.19 16.47 5.76
CA ARG A 99 1.80 16.94 5.90
C ARG A 99 1.65 18.45 5.79
N GLN A 100 2.62 19.22 6.29
CA GLN A 100 2.62 20.69 6.16
C GLN A 100 2.76 21.15 4.69
N SER A 101 3.20 20.28 3.81
CA SER A 101 3.49 20.59 2.39
C SER A 101 2.43 20.03 1.43
N ILE A 102 1.47 19.26 1.93
CA ILE A 102 0.37 18.68 1.14
C ILE A 102 -0.94 19.37 1.52
N ASP A 103 -1.74 19.71 0.51
CA ASP A 103 -3.06 20.32 0.76
C ASP A 103 -4.03 19.34 1.46
N SER A 104 -4.96 19.86 2.23
CA SER A 104 -5.93 19.10 3.03
C SER A 104 -6.93 18.27 2.20
N GLY A 105 -6.93 18.41 0.88
CA GLY A 105 -7.85 17.69 0.01
C GLY A 105 -7.42 16.24 -0.30
N PHE A 106 -6.30 15.76 0.27
CA PHE A 106 -5.85 14.37 0.17
C PHE A 106 -5.42 13.86 1.54
N GLY A 107 -6.15 12.89 2.06
CA GLY A 107 -5.86 12.34 3.38
C GLY A 107 -4.56 11.54 3.40
N LEU A 108 -3.76 11.78 4.44
CA LEU A 108 -2.52 11.03 4.66
C LEU A 108 -2.54 10.43 6.07
N HIS A 109 -2.28 9.14 6.15
CA HIS A 109 -2.04 8.43 7.40
C HIS A 109 -0.66 7.78 7.36
N LEU A 110 -0.04 7.64 8.53
CA LEU A 110 1.26 6.98 8.68
C LEU A 110 1.07 5.63 9.35
N ALA A 111 1.65 4.60 8.75
CA ALA A 111 1.98 3.33 9.35
C ALA A 111 3.43 3.00 9.00
N ALA A 112 3.83 1.74 9.06
CA ALA A 112 5.11 1.27 8.55
C ALA A 112 4.96 -0.15 8.02
N GLU A 113 5.78 -0.49 7.02
CA GLU A 113 6.00 -1.86 6.60
C GLU A 113 7.20 -2.42 7.36
N TYR A 114 6.92 -3.28 8.32
CA TYR A 114 7.94 -3.88 9.17
C TYR A 114 8.48 -5.16 8.57
N PHE A 115 9.80 -5.29 8.50
CA PHE A 115 10.42 -6.56 8.18
C PHE A 115 10.31 -7.51 9.38
N ALA A 116 9.88 -8.77 9.13
CA ALA A 116 9.67 -9.76 10.17
C ALA A 116 10.98 -10.40 10.65
N ASP A 117 11.55 -9.83 11.70
CA ASP A 117 12.76 -10.32 12.39
C ASP A 117 12.66 -10.21 13.91
N GLU A 118 13.73 -10.56 14.62
CA GLU A 118 13.79 -10.51 16.07
C GLU A 118 13.71 -9.07 16.61
N THR A 119 14.09 -8.06 15.82
CA THR A 119 13.99 -6.65 16.24
C THR A 119 12.55 -6.20 16.31
N MET A 120 11.69 -6.73 15.44
CA MET A 120 10.25 -6.47 15.50
C MET A 120 9.61 -7.12 16.72
N LEU A 121 10.00 -8.34 17.10
CA LEU A 121 9.54 -8.96 18.36
C LEU A 121 9.88 -8.07 19.56
N ALA A 122 11.10 -7.54 19.60
CA ALA A 122 11.51 -6.62 20.65
C ALA A 122 10.76 -5.28 20.63
N ALA A 123 10.36 -4.79 19.46
CA ALA A 123 9.54 -3.56 19.33
C ALA A 123 8.11 -3.79 19.86
N ILE A 124 7.53 -4.96 19.62
CA ILE A 124 6.20 -5.34 20.14
C ILE A 124 6.24 -5.38 21.68
N ASP A 125 7.27 -5.99 22.27
CA ASP A 125 7.43 -6.07 23.72
C ASP A 125 7.57 -4.69 24.38
N ARG A 126 8.15 -3.71 23.67
CA ARG A 126 8.28 -2.32 24.15
C ARG A 126 7.06 -1.45 23.83
N GLU A 127 6.05 -1.99 23.16
CA GLU A 127 4.90 -1.24 22.66
C GLU A 127 5.30 -0.07 21.70
N ASP A 128 6.45 -0.19 21.02
CA ASP A 128 7.01 0.81 20.11
C ASP A 128 6.75 0.40 18.65
N VAL A 129 5.46 0.24 18.31
CA VAL A 129 5.03 -0.16 16.97
C VAL A 129 4.15 0.91 16.36
N LEU A 130 4.51 1.40 15.16
CA LEU A 130 3.64 2.22 14.33
C LEU A 130 2.49 1.37 13.80
N TYR A 131 1.27 1.81 14.03
CA TYR A 131 0.07 1.15 13.54
C TYR A 131 -0.92 2.15 12.94
N LEU A 132 -1.76 1.69 12.03
CA LEU A 132 -2.89 2.46 11.53
C LEU A 132 -4.10 2.21 12.44
N PRO A 133 -4.64 3.24 13.11
CA PRO A 133 -5.89 3.10 13.85
C PRO A 133 -7.08 3.14 12.88
N VAL A 134 -7.92 2.09 12.89
CA VAL A 134 -9.17 2.04 12.11
C VAL A 134 -10.28 1.50 13.02
N GLY A 135 -11.13 2.37 13.52
CA GLY A 135 -12.08 2.02 14.59
C GLY A 135 -11.34 1.48 15.81
N GLU A 136 -11.67 0.28 16.27
CA GLU A 136 -11.00 -0.38 17.39
C GLU A 136 -9.73 -1.16 16.97
N GLN A 137 -9.46 -1.27 15.68
CA GLN A 137 -8.33 -2.04 15.16
C GLN A 137 -7.04 -1.22 15.16
N LYS A 138 -5.95 -1.83 15.61
CA LYS A 138 -4.58 -1.32 15.50
C LYS A 138 -3.85 -2.12 14.42
N ILE A 139 -3.93 -1.67 13.17
CA ILE A 139 -3.44 -2.41 12.02
C ILE A 139 -1.92 -2.21 11.86
N VAL A 140 -1.17 -3.30 11.79
CA VAL A 140 0.30 -3.31 11.59
C VAL A 140 0.63 -4.10 10.34
N MET A 141 1.36 -3.49 9.42
CA MET A 141 1.82 -4.17 8.21
C MET A 141 3.19 -4.83 8.46
N VAL A 142 3.33 -6.06 7.98
CA VAL A 142 4.53 -6.88 8.11
C VAL A 142 4.88 -7.48 6.76
N GLU A 143 6.15 -7.40 6.37
CA GLU A 143 6.66 -8.10 5.20
C GLU A 143 7.59 -9.26 5.58
N PHE A 144 7.60 -10.29 4.74
CA PHE A 144 8.48 -11.45 4.83
C PHE A 144 9.52 -11.44 3.69
N PRO A 145 10.64 -12.15 3.83
CA PRO A 145 11.54 -12.37 2.69
C PRO A 145 10.80 -13.07 1.54
N ALA A 146 10.99 -12.58 0.31
CA ALA A 146 10.23 -13.07 -0.85
C ALA A 146 10.55 -14.52 -1.26
N LEU A 147 11.80 -14.96 -1.04
CA LEU A 147 12.29 -16.23 -1.58
C LEU A 147 12.26 -17.39 -0.57
N LEU A 148 12.52 -17.10 0.69
CA LEU A 148 12.58 -18.08 1.78
C LEU A 148 11.74 -17.60 2.96
N PRO A 149 11.11 -18.53 3.72
CA PRO A 149 10.35 -18.12 4.91
C PRO A 149 11.23 -17.41 5.94
N ALA A 150 10.68 -16.36 6.56
CA ALA A 150 11.32 -15.73 7.71
C ALA A 150 11.35 -16.73 8.89
N PRO A 151 12.49 -16.94 9.56
CA PRO A 151 12.59 -17.88 10.68
C PRO A 151 11.56 -17.58 11.79
N CYS A 152 11.34 -16.29 12.12
CA CYS A 152 10.38 -15.84 13.15
C CYS A 152 9.10 -15.21 12.59
N GLY A 153 8.84 -15.30 11.27
CA GLY A 153 7.73 -14.59 10.63
C GLY A 153 6.36 -14.91 11.22
N LEU A 154 6.05 -16.20 11.41
CA LEU A 154 4.79 -16.61 12.04
C LEU A 154 4.72 -16.22 13.53
N ASP A 155 5.86 -16.21 14.23
CA ASP A 155 5.94 -15.77 15.62
C ASP A 155 5.66 -14.27 15.75
N VAL A 156 6.19 -13.45 14.83
CA VAL A 156 5.90 -12.01 14.76
C VAL A 156 4.40 -11.78 14.59
N LEU A 157 3.76 -12.43 13.60
CA LEU A 157 2.31 -12.28 13.37
C LEU A 157 1.49 -12.72 14.59
N THR A 158 1.85 -13.86 15.19
CA THR A 158 1.15 -14.38 16.37
C THR A 158 1.33 -13.47 17.58
N THR A 159 2.54 -12.92 17.79
CA THR A 159 2.84 -12.00 18.89
C THR A 159 2.10 -10.70 18.75
N LEU A 160 2.04 -10.10 17.53
CA LEU A 160 1.21 -8.93 17.23
C LEU A 160 -0.26 -9.18 17.58
N SER A 161 -0.83 -10.31 17.13
CA SER A 161 -2.23 -10.66 17.40
C SER A 161 -2.50 -10.77 18.90
N ARG A 162 -1.60 -11.41 19.67
CA ARG A 162 -1.71 -11.55 21.13
C ARG A 162 -1.55 -10.22 21.86
N ALA A 163 -0.77 -9.30 21.34
CA ALA A 163 -0.60 -7.95 21.86
C ALA A 163 -1.76 -6.99 21.50
N GLY A 164 -2.80 -7.49 20.83
CA GLY A 164 -3.99 -6.70 20.46
C GLY A 164 -3.85 -5.88 19.18
N TYR A 165 -2.82 -6.15 18.38
CA TYR A 165 -2.71 -5.60 17.03
C TYR A 165 -3.38 -6.53 16.02
N GLN A 166 -3.77 -5.94 14.88
CA GLN A 166 -4.21 -6.68 13.70
C GLN A 166 -3.06 -6.74 12.69
N PRO A 167 -2.31 -7.86 12.60
CA PRO A 167 -1.26 -7.97 11.60
C PRO A 167 -1.83 -8.10 10.19
N VAL A 168 -1.18 -7.44 9.24
CA VAL A 168 -1.44 -7.57 7.80
C VAL A 168 -0.16 -8.01 7.12
N LEU A 169 -0.17 -9.16 6.47
CA LEU A 169 0.96 -9.62 5.68
C LEU A 169 0.93 -8.93 4.31
N ALA A 170 1.96 -8.12 4.04
CA ALA A 170 2.13 -7.36 2.81
C ALA A 170 2.33 -8.28 1.61
N HIS A 171 1.84 -7.87 0.45
CA HIS A 171 2.05 -8.49 -0.88
C HIS A 171 2.26 -10.01 -0.87
N VAL A 172 1.32 -10.73 -0.24
CA VAL A 172 1.41 -12.19 -0.01
C VAL A 172 1.64 -12.99 -1.30
N GLU A 173 1.22 -12.47 -2.43
CA GLU A 173 1.41 -13.08 -3.74
C GLU A 173 2.87 -13.07 -4.21
N ARG A 174 3.75 -12.29 -3.58
CA ARG A 174 5.17 -12.21 -3.94
C ARG A 174 6.02 -13.27 -3.23
N TYR A 175 5.48 -13.93 -2.20
CA TYR A 175 6.22 -14.97 -1.48
C TYR A 175 6.16 -16.30 -2.22
N ARG A 176 7.30 -16.66 -2.81
CA ARG A 176 7.41 -17.85 -3.66
C ARG A 176 7.00 -19.15 -2.96
N TYR A 177 7.35 -19.29 -1.68
CA TYR A 177 7.01 -20.48 -0.90
C TYR A 177 5.52 -20.56 -0.56
N VAL A 178 4.83 -19.41 -0.42
CA VAL A 178 3.37 -19.39 -0.24
C VAL A 178 2.66 -19.75 -1.55
N GLU A 179 3.15 -19.24 -2.68
CA GLU A 179 2.62 -19.56 -4.01
C GLU A 179 2.83 -21.03 -4.37
N GLN A 180 3.96 -21.63 -3.99
CA GLN A 180 4.27 -23.04 -4.25
C GLN A 180 3.43 -24.01 -3.42
N ASP A 181 3.12 -23.67 -2.17
CA ASP A 181 2.26 -24.48 -1.28
C ASP A 181 1.25 -23.62 -0.51
N PRO A 182 0.23 -23.09 -1.20
CA PRO A 182 -0.80 -22.30 -0.53
C PRO A 182 -1.61 -23.09 0.51
N SER A 183 -1.69 -24.41 0.32
CA SER A 183 -2.45 -25.29 1.23
C SER A 183 -1.78 -25.44 2.60
N ALA A 184 -0.47 -25.39 2.64
CA ALA A 184 0.28 -25.38 3.89
C ALA A 184 0.30 -23.97 4.53
N TRP A 185 0.55 -22.93 3.72
CA TRP A 185 0.81 -21.59 4.25
C TRP A 185 -0.43 -20.79 4.65
N LEU A 186 -1.46 -20.74 3.80
CA LEU A 186 -2.64 -19.90 4.07
C LEU A 186 -3.31 -20.23 5.41
N PRO A 187 -3.49 -21.51 5.81
CA PRO A 187 -4.03 -21.85 7.13
C PRO A 187 -3.10 -21.45 8.28
N GLN A 188 -1.78 -21.41 8.09
CA GLN A 188 -0.85 -20.97 9.12
C GLN A 188 -0.92 -19.47 9.34
N LEU A 189 -0.98 -18.69 8.25
CA LEU A 189 -1.16 -17.23 8.30
C LEU A 189 -2.49 -16.85 8.97
N GLU A 190 -3.58 -17.56 8.62
CA GLU A 190 -4.88 -17.36 9.26
C GLU A 190 -4.84 -17.66 10.76
N ARG A 191 -4.23 -18.78 11.18
CA ARG A 191 -4.06 -19.13 12.61
C ARG A 191 -3.18 -18.13 13.36
N ALA A 192 -2.21 -17.52 12.68
CA ALA A 192 -1.40 -16.43 13.25
C ALA A 192 -2.17 -15.11 13.35
N GLY A 193 -3.43 -15.05 12.89
CA GLY A 193 -4.30 -13.88 12.92
C GLY A 193 -4.04 -12.86 11.80
N ALA A 194 -3.25 -13.21 10.78
CA ALA A 194 -2.90 -12.28 9.73
C ALA A 194 -4.02 -12.06 8.73
N TRP A 195 -4.30 -10.80 8.41
CA TRP A 195 -4.98 -10.43 7.18
C TRP A 195 -3.97 -10.38 6.03
N LEU A 196 -4.45 -10.58 4.82
CA LEU A 196 -3.61 -10.61 3.62
C LEU A 196 -3.78 -9.31 2.83
N GLN A 197 -2.67 -8.76 2.35
CA GLN A 197 -2.65 -7.69 1.37
C GLN A 197 -1.99 -8.20 0.08
N CYS A 198 -2.49 -7.74 -1.07
CA CYS A 198 -1.90 -7.95 -2.39
C CYS A 198 -1.66 -6.62 -3.09
N ASP A 199 -0.68 -6.59 -4.00
CA ASP A 199 -0.39 -5.43 -4.83
C ASP A 199 -1.28 -5.39 -6.06
N ILE A 200 -1.85 -4.22 -6.33
CA ILE A 200 -2.68 -3.97 -7.50
C ILE A 200 -1.91 -4.24 -8.79
N GLY A 201 -0.63 -3.85 -8.81
CA GLY A 201 0.26 -4.06 -9.96
C GLY A 201 0.54 -5.54 -10.27
N SER A 202 0.45 -6.42 -9.28
CA SER A 202 0.62 -7.87 -9.48
C SER A 202 -0.42 -8.44 -10.44
N LEU A 203 -1.66 -7.93 -10.44
CA LEU A 203 -2.73 -8.39 -11.34
C LEU A 203 -2.40 -8.22 -12.83
N VAL A 204 -1.46 -7.35 -13.14
CA VAL A 204 -1.04 -7.01 -14.51
C VAL A 204 0.43 -7.32 -14.79
N GLY A 205 1.09 -8.06 -13.89
CA GLY A 205 2.41 -8.61 -14.11
C GLY A 205 3.58 -7.70 -13.73
N GLN A 206 3.40 -6.73 -12.85
CA GLN A 206 4.47 -5.85 -12.35
C GLN A 206 5.68 -6.64 -11.84
N TYR A 207 5.43 -7.74 -11.14
CA TYR A 207 6.46 -8.61 -10.53
C TYR A 207 6.66 -9.95 -11.25
N GLY A 208 6.15 -10.04 -12.49
CA GLY A 208 6.28 -11.23 -13.31
C GLY A 208 5.06 -12.17 -13.27
N PRO A 209 5.13 -13.29 -14.05
CA PRO A 209 3.98 -14.14 -14.27
C PRO A 209 3.55 -14.97 -13.04
N GLN A 210 4.47 -15.34 -12.16
CA GLN A 210 4.14 -16.13 -10.96
C GLN A 210 3.32 -15.33 -9.95
N PRO A 211 3.78 -14.14 -9.44
CA PRO A 211 2.96 -13.28 -8.61
C PRO A 211 1.63 -12.90 -9.27
N GLN A 212 1.62 -12.63 -10.58
CA GLN A 212 0.40 -12.33 -11.32
C GLN A 212 -0.62 -13.47 -11.26
N GLY A 213 -0.17 -14.69 -11.51
CA GLY A 213 -1.03 -15.88 -11.48
C GLY A 213 -1.58 -16.13 -10.08
N PHE A 214 -0.75 -15.93 -9.05
CA PHE A 214 -1.17 -16.14 -7.67
C PHE A 214 -2.09 -15.04 -7.17
N ALA A 215 -1.80 -13.77 -7.45
CA ALA A 215 -2.68 -12.65 -7.12
C ALA A 215 -4.11 -12.83 -7.69
N ARG A 216 -4.23 -13.31 -8.92
CA ARG A 216 -5.53 -13.61 -9.54
C ARG A 216 -6.27 -14.72 -8.80
N LYS A 217 -5.59 -15.82 -8.44
CA LYS A 217 -6.20 -16.91 -7.64
C LYS A 217 -6.67 -16.43 -6.28
N LEU A 218 -5.90 -15.56 -5.61
CA LEU A 218 -6.28 -14.98 -4.33
C LEU A 218 -7.47 -14.03 -4.47
N LEU A 219 -7.52 -13.23 -5.54
CA LEU A 219 -8.64 -12.36 -5.89
C LEU A 219 -9.92 -13.16 -6.10
N ASP A 220 -9.89 -14.20 -6.96
CA ASP A 220 -11.04 -15.07 -7.26
C ASP A 220 -11.62 -15.72 -5.98
N ARG A 221 -10.75 -16.02 -5.02
CA ARG A 221 -11.12 -16.58 -3.71
C ARG A 221 -11.49 -15.52 -2.67
N LYS A 222 -11.38 -14.23 -2.99
CA LYS A 222 -11.65 -13.08 -2.11
C LYS A 222 -10.87 -13.13 -0.80
N LEU A 223 -9.63 -13.63 -0.84
CA LEU A 223 -8.80 -13.79 0.34
C LEU A 223 -8.10 -12.49 0.80
N PRO A 224 -7.58 -11.62 -0.10
CA PRO A 224 -6.95 -10.39 0.34
C PRO A 224 -7.98 -9.44 0.98
N LYS A 225 -7.65 -8.95 2.18
CA LYS A 225 -8.41 -7.91 2.88
C LYS A 225 -8.14 -6.54 2.28
N PHE A 226 -6.90 -6.35 1.81
CA PHE A 226 -6.42 -5.10 1.23
C PHE A 226 -5.76 -5.31 -0.12
N TRP A 227 -5.85 -4.24 -0.93
CA TRP A 227 -5.11 -4.07 -2.17
C TRP A 227 -4.37 -2.74 -2.10
N GLY A 228 -3.04 -2.77 -2.18
CA GLY A 228 -2.17 -1.60 -2.14
C GLY A 228 -1.54 -1.31 -3.49
N THR A 229 -1.03 -0.10 -3.67
CA THR A 229 -0.28 0.23 -4.88
C THR A 229 1.17 -0.23 -4.80
N ASP A 230 1.72 -0.30 -3.61
CA ASP A 230 3.15 -0.46 -3.36
C ASP A 230 3.97 0.53 -4.21
N LEU A 231 3.52 1.81 -4.18
CA LEU A 231 4.02 2.85 -5.08
C LEU A 231 5.38 3.37 -4.64
N HIS A 232 6.42 3.06 -5.43
CA HIS A 232 7.79 3.54 -5.25
C HIS A 232 8.20 4.56 -6.30
N ARG A 233 7.49 4.64 -7.42
CA ARG A 233 7.80 5.53 -8.56
C ARG A 233 6.53 6.00 -9.24
N THR A 234 6.44 7.27 -9.57
CA THR A 234 5.25 7.87 -10.22
C THR A 234 4.87 7.17 -11.51
N ALA A 235 5.84 6.64 -12.27
CA ALA A 235 5.60 5.91 -13.51
C ALA A 235 4.79 4.62 -13.32
N GLN A 236 4.77 4.03 -12.12
CA GLN A 236 3.97 2.83 -11.81
C GLN A 236 2.47 3.11 -11.92
N LEU A 237 2.01 4.34 -11.64
CA LEU A 237 0.61 4.71 -11.72
C LEU A 237 0.02 4.38 -13.09
N ALA A 238 0.61 4.90 -14.16
CA ALA A 238 0.12 4.66 -15.52
C ALA A 238 0.37 3.21 -15.98
N ARG A 239 1.54 2.67 -15.63
CA ARG A 239 1.99 1.39 -16.18
C ARG A 239 1.30 0.19 -15.55
N TYR A 240 1.04 0.22 -14.24
CA TYR A 240 0.56 -0.93 -13.48
C TYR A 240 -0.71 -0.66 -12.69
N ILE A 241 -0.83 0.53 -12.06
CA ILE A 241 -1.94 0.78 -11.14
C ILE A 241 -3.25 1.00 -11.93
N VAL A 242 -3.24 1.83 -12.97
CA VAL A 242 -4.43 2.04 -13.82
C VAL A 242 -4.99 0.73 -14.39
N PRO A 243 -4.18 -0.11 -15.07
CA PRO A 243 -4.72 -1.37 -15.59
C PRO A 243 -5.06 -2.38 -14.49
N GLY A 244 -4.36 -2.37 -13.34
CA GLY A 244 -4.67 -3.22 -12.19
C GLY A 244 -6.00 -2.85 -11.54
N LEU A 245 -6.27 -1.57 -11.31
CA LEU A 245 -7.57 -1.06 -10.83
C LEU A 245 -8.71 -1.45 -11.77
N THR A 246 -8.46 -1.43 -13.09
CA THR A 246 -9.44 -1.88 -14.08
C THR A 246 -9.79 -3.37 -13.87
N LYS A 247 -8.79 -4.21 -13.56
CA LYS A 247 -9.04 -5.64 -13.24
C LYS A 247 -9.86 -5.82 -11.96
N LEU A 248 -9.53 -5.08 -10.90
CA LEU A 248 -10.30 -5.13 -9.65
C LEU A 248 -11.75 -4.69 -9.84
N ARG A 249 -11.99 -3.60 -10.59
CA ARG A 249 -13.33 -3.12 -10.92
C ARG A 249 -14.13 -4.16 -11.72
N GLN A 250 -13.50 -4.78 -12.74
CA GLN A 250 -14.12 -5.83 -13.54
C GLN A 250 -14.50 -7.06 -12.71
N HIS A 251 -13.72 -7.37 -11.67
CA HIS A 251 -14.02 -8.48 -10.76
C HIS A 251 -15.17 -8.14 -9.77
N GLY A 252 -15.46 -6.86 -9.56
CA GLY A 252 -16.52 -6.41 -8.65
C GLY A 252 -16.21 -6.59 -7.16
N THR A 253 -14.93 -6.79 -6.80
CA THR A 253 -14.53 -6.93 -5.40
C THR A 253 -14.44 -5.54 -4.75
N PRO A 254 -15.16 -5.30 -3.62
CA PRO A 254 -14.91 -4.11 -2.81
C PRO A 254 -13.47 -4.12 -2.30
N VAL A 255 -12.74 -3.03 -2.54
CA VAL A 255 -11.33 -2.93 -2.15
C VAL A 255 -11.22 -1.98 -0.98
N ASN A 256 -10.45 -2.38 0.04
CA ASN A 256 -10.12 -1.55 1.19
C ASN A 256 -11.35 -0.97 1.93
N ALA A 257 -12.48 -1.68 1.94
CA ALA A 257 -13.75 -1.16 2.47
C ALA A 257 -13.65 -0.71 3.94
N ILE A 258 -12.81 -1.35 4.75
CA ILE A 258 -12.59 -0.97 6.15
C ILE A 258 -11.98 0.43 6.29
N LEU A 259 -11.27 0.91 5.28
CA LEU A 259 -10.64 2.24 5.27
C LEU A 259 -11.63 3.37 4.94
N ALA A 260 -12.87 3.05 4.59
CA ALA A 260 -13.89 4.07 4.30
C ALA A 260 -14.20 4.98 5.51
N GLY A 261 -13.84 4.54 6.72
CA GLY A 261 -13.94 5.34 7.95
C GLY A 261 -12.76 6.27 8.22
N LEU A 262 -11.70 6.25 7.39
CA LEU A 262 -10.60 7.19 7.52
C LEU A 262 -11.03 8.58 7.06
N HIS A 263 -10.57 9.59 7.79
CA HIS A 263 -10.85 10.99 7.50
C HIS A 263 -9.67 11.63 6.77
N THR A 264 -9.98 12.59 5.88
CA THR A 264 -8.95 13.39 5.20
C THR A 264 -8.26 14.38 6.13
N ASP A 265 -8.87 14.65 7.30
CA ASP A 265 -8.42 15.63 8.30
C ASP A 265 -7.59 14.99 9.43
N GLY A 266 -6.98 13.84 9.19
CA GLY A 266 -6.17 13.09 10.15
C GLY A 266 -4.89 13.79 10.61
#